data_de8d361e3c3b110f441917688442be76
#
_entry.id   de8d361e3c3b110f441917688442be76
#
_cell.length_a   1.000
_cell.length_b   1.000
_cell.length_c   1.000
_cell.angle_alpha   90.00
_cell.angle_beta   90.00
_cell.angle_gamma   90.00
#
_symmetry.space_group_name_H-M   'P 1'
#
loop_
_entity.id
_entity.type
_entity.pdbx_description
1 polymer ?
#
loop_
_entity_poly.entity_id
_entity_poly.type
_entity_poly.pdbx_seq_one_letter_code
_entity_poly.pdbx_strand_id
1 'polypeptide(L)'
;MSDILIIYYSYTGNSRKIAKSAEEKLNADILELQPKIPFSDDYDKVVEEWQNNSIKRDVEIETFDKDLTNYKKIVLITSTWWYGINPVMTRFLKEYDLSGKEIIVTATNAGWIGHCFKDYKELLPNSNIKGELDIVFSSDREEKNNLLTSTHKIDEWLKKLS
;
A
#
# COMPACT_ATOMS: atom_id res chain seq x y z
N MET A 1 18.28 -4.36 12.70
CA MET A 1 16.96 -4.80 12.21
C MET A 1 15.86 -4.14 13.03
N SER A 2 14.89 -3.57 12.37
CA SER A 2 13.76 -2.89 13.02
C SER A 2 12.66 -3.88 13.38
N ASP A 3 11.80 -3.53 14.35
CA ASP A 3 10.56 -4.27 14.59
C ASP A 3 9.39 -3.73 13.76
N ILE A 4 9.66 -2.74 12.90
CA ILE A 4 8.68 -2.14 11.99
C ILE A 4 9.03 -2.54 10.55
N LEU A 5 8.03 -3.03 9.82
CA LEU A 5 8.17 -3.34 8.39
C LEU A 5 7.17 -2.53 7.59
N ILE A 6 7.67 -1.85 6.56
CA ILE A 6 6.83 -1.13 5.59
C ILE A 6 6.61 -2.04 4.40
N ILE A 7 5.35 -2.32 4.08
CA ILE A 7 4.96 -3.19 2.96
C ILE A 7 4.14 -2.38 1.98
N TYR A 8 4.54 -2.37 0.71
CA TYR A 8 3.86 -1.58 -0.30
C TYR A 8 3.94 -2.22 -1.68
N TYR A 9 3.05 -1.79 -2.55
CA TYR A 9 3.14 -1.97 -3.99
C TYR A 9 2.89 -0.63 -4.66
N SER A 10 3.69 -0.31 -5.67
CA SER A 10 3.59 0.96 -6.39
C SER A 10 3.69 0.72 -7.89
N TYR A 11 2.63 1.07 -8.62
CA TYR A 11 2.63 1.01 -10.08
C TYR A 11 3.24 2.28 -10.70
N THR A 12 2.80 3.46 -10.23
CA THR A 12 3.23 4.75 -10.79
C THR A 12 4.38 5.42 -10.03
N GLY A 13 4.75 4.89 -8.86
CA GLY A 13 5.81 5.44 -8.02
C GLY A 13 5.32 6.26 -6.83
N ASN A 14 4.03 6.59 -6.76
CA ASN A 14 3.48 7.39 -5.65
C ASN A 14 3.61 6.69 -4.30
N SER A 15 3.18 5.44 -4.22
CA SER A 15 3.30 4.67 -2.97
C SER A 15 4.76 4.45 -2.58
N ARG A 16 5.65 4.29 -3.57
CA ARG A 16 7.10 4.16 -3.32
C ARG A 16 7.67 5.41 -2.65
N LYS A 17 7.25 6.60 -3.08
CA LYS A 17 7.71 7.86 -2.48
C LYS A 17 7.35 7.92 -1.00
N ILE A 18 6.12 7.54 -0.67
CA ILE A 18 5.65 7.53 0.72
C ILE A 18 6.41 6.46 1.53
N ALA A 19 6.61 5.26 0.95
CA ALA A 19 7.32 4.18 1.62
C ALA A 19 8.77 4.58 1.94
N LYS A 20 9.47 5.22 1.02
CA LYS A 20 10.85 5.66 1.25
C LYS A 20 10.93 6.73 2.32
N SER A 21 10.00 7.68 2.34
CA SER A 21 9.93 8.69 3.39
C SER A 21 9.68 8.06 4.76
N ALA A 22 8.76 7.10 4.83
CA ALA A 22 8.46 6.39 6.07
C ALA A 22 9.64 5.55 6.56
N GLU A 23 10.37 4.91 5.65
CA GLU A 23 11.57 4.13 5.97
C GLU A 23 12.59 4.98 6.74
N GLU A 24 12.84 6.18 6.24
CA GLU A 24 13.78 7.10 6.88
C GLU A 24 13.28 7.57 8.25
N LYS A 25 12.02 7.99 8.33
CA LYS A 25 11.45 8.57 9.56
C LYS A 25 11.27 7.57 10.68
N LEU A 26 10.95 6.32 10.35
CA LEU A 26 10.73 5.27 11.34
C LEU A 26 11.95 4.41 11.57
N ASN A 27 13.00 4.58 10.78
CA ASN A 27 14.14 3.67 10.76
C ASN A 27 13.67 2.22 10.63
N ALA A 28 12.77 2.00 9.69
CA ALA A 28 12.07 0.72 9.49
C ALA A 28 12.69 -0.09 8.36
N ASP A 29 12.41 -1.38 8.34
CA ASP A 29 12.71 -2.23 7.19
C ASP A 29 11.61 -2.03 6.14
N ILE A 30 11.90 -2.35 4.89
CA ILE A 30 10.99 -2.08 3.78
C ILE A 30 10.85 -3.32 2.88
N LEU A 31 9.65 -3.57 2.40
CA LEU A 31 9.33 -4.66 1.48
C LEU A 31 8.44 -4.14 0.35
N GLU A 32 8.94 -4.19 -0.87
CA GLU A 32 8.14 -3.89 -2.06
C GLU A 32 7.56 -5.20 -2.61
N LEU A 33 6.25 -5.27 -2.67
CA LEU A 33 5.56 -6.42 -3.26
C LEU A 33 5.67 -6.37 -4.78
N GLN A 34 5.78 -7.55 -5.42
CA GLN A 34 5.88 -7.65 -6.87
C GLN A 34 4.88 -8.68 -7.38
N PRO A 35 4.09 -8.37 -8.42
CA PRO A 35 3.26 -9.39 -9.05
C PRO A 35 4.16 -10.35 -9.84
N LYS A 36 3.78 -11.62 -9.89
CA LYS A 36 4.53 -12.62 -10.68
C LYS A 36 4.55 -12.28 -12.16
N ILE A 37 3.45 -11.74 -12.66
CA ILE A 37 3.34 -11.25 -14.03
C ILE A 37 3.19 -9.74 -13.95
N PRO A 38 4.21 -8.96 -14.37
CA PRO A 38 4.12 -7.50 -14.30
C PRO A 38 2.97 -6.97 -15.14
N PHE A 39 2.38 -5.87 -14.67
CA PHE A 39 1.38 -5.14 -15.46
C PHE A 39 2.06 -4.43 -16.62
N SER A 40 1.27 -4.03 -17.62
CA SER A 40 1.79 -3.26 -18.76
C SER A 40 2.44 -1.95 -18.27
N ASP A 41 3.50 -1.52 -18.95
CA ASP A 41 4.11 -0.21 -18.72
C ASP A 41 3.22 0.94 -19.21
N ASP A 42 2.25 0.62 -20.08
CA ASP A 42 1.30 1.60 -20.59
C ASP A 42 0.12 1.72 -19.62
N TYR A 43 0.05 2.88 -18.95
CA TYR A 43 -1.02 3.18 -17.99
C TYR A 43 -2.42 3.02 -18.60
N ASP A 44 -2.61 3.52 -19.81
CA ASP A 44 -3.92 3.46 -20.48
C ASP A 44 -4.32 2.03 -20.81
N LYS A 45 -3.36 1.18 -21.13
CA LYS A 45 -3.62 -0.25 -21.36
C LYS A 45 -4.05 -0.94 -20.07
N VAL A 46 -3.43 -0.63 -18.94
CA VAL A 46 -3.84 -1.18 -17.64
C VAL A 46 -5.27 -0.73 -17.30
N VAL A 47 -5.61 0.52 -17.56
CA VAL A 47 -6.97 1.04 -17.37
C VAL A 47 -7.97 0.23 -18.20
N GLU A 48 -7.69 0.03 -19.49
CA GLU A 48 -8.55 -0.73 -20.38
C GLU A 48 -8.72 -2.18 -19.91
N GLU A 49 -7.62 -2.84 -19.58
CA GLU A 49 -7.64 -4.23 -19.11
C GLU A 49 -8.39 -4.39 -17.79
N TRP A 50 -8.29 -3.42 -16.90
CA TRP A 50 -9.06 -3.42 -15.67
C TRP A 50 -10.57 -3.29 -15.96
N GLN A 51 -10.94 -2.34 -16.82
CA GLN A 51 -12.33 -2.08 -17.16
C GLN A 51 -13.00 -3.26 -17.89
N ASN A 52 -12.25 -3.99 -18.71
CA ASN A 52 -12.78 -5.16 -19.43
C ASN A 52 -12.60 -6.48 -18.66
N ASN A 53 -12.16 -6.40 -17.39
CA ASN A 53 -11.96 -7.55 -16.51
C ASN A 53 -10.84 -8.52 -16.95
N SER A 54 -9.89 -8.07 -17.76
CA SER A 54 -8.72 -8.86 -18.13
C SER A 54 -7.71 -8.99 -17.00
N ILE A 55 -7.71 -8.04 -16.05
CA ILE A 55 -6.87 -8.10 -14.86
C ILE A 55 -7.71 -8.66 -13.71
N LYS A 56 -7.22 -9.71 -13.06
CA LYS A 56 -7.85 -10.26 -11.87
C LYS A 56 -7.73 -9.26 -10.72
N ARG A 57 -8.74 -9.25 -9.84
CA ARG A 57 -8.76 -8.37 -8.65
C ARG A 57 -7.79 -8.84 -7.56
N ASP A 58 -7.17 -9.98 -7.76
CA ASP A 58 -6.27 -10.64 -6.84
C ASP A 58 -5.27 -11.42 -7.70
N VAL A 59 -4.04 -10.94 -7.82
CA VAL A 59 -3.02 -11.52 -8.70
C VAL A 59 -1.92 -12.18 -7.88
N GLU A 60 -1.34 -13.26 -8.41
CA GLU A 60 -0.21 -13.92 -7.75
C GLU A 60 0.97 -12.96 -7.59
N ILE A 61 1.65 -13.06 -6.46
CA ILE A 61 2.81 -12.22 -6.14
C ILE A 61 4.06 -13.07 -5.98
N GLU A 62 5.22 -12.43 -6.21
CA GLU A 62 6.51 -13.06 -5.98
C GLU A 62 6.72 -13.34 -4.50
N THR A 63 7.47 -14.39 -4.19
CA THR A 63 7.89 -14.66 -2.82
C THR A 63 8.93 -13.63 -2.38
N PHE A 64 9.08 -13.48 -1.08
CA PHE A 64 10.07 -12.56 -0.49
C PHE A 64 10.75 -13.23 0.69
N ASP A 65 11.90 -12.71 1.07
CA ASP A 65 12.74 -13.30 2.11
C ASP A 65 12.52 -12.69 3.50
N LYS A 66 11.66 -11.71 3.66
CA LYS A 66 11.33 -11.14 4.98
C LYS A 66 10.47 -12.12 5.78
N ASP A 67 10.87 -12.37 7.03
CA ASP A 67 10.08 -13.18 7.95
C ASP A 67 9.15 -12.26 8.73
N LEU A 68 7.86 -12.32 8.44
CA LEU A 68 6.86 -11.43 9.04
C LEU A 68 6.74 -11.61 10.55
N THR A 69 7.13 -12.78 11.09
CA THR A 69 7.07 -13.01 12.54
C THR A 69 8.06 -12.14 13.32
N ASN A 70 9.08 -11.61 12.66
CA ASN A 70 10.07 -10.71 13.26
C ASN A 70 9.56 -9.29 13.47
N TYR A 71 8.38 -8.96 12.94
CA TYR A 71 7.86 -7.59 12.94
C TYR A 71 6.56 -7.51 13.73
N LYS A 72 6.54 -6.64 14.73
CA LYS A 72 5.35 -6.40 15.55
C LYS A 72 4.50 -5.27 15.00
N LYS A 73 5.10 -4.39 14.22
CA LYS A 73 4.47 -3.18 13.69
C LYS A 73 4.61 -3.14 12.18
N ILE A 74 3.51 -2.86 11.50
CA ILE A 74 3.43 -2.89 10.04
C ILE A 74 2.86 -1.59 9.52
N VAL A 75 3.48 -1.06 8.48
CA VAL A 75 2.92 0.04 7.68
C VAL A 75 2.50 -0.54 6.34
N LEU A 76 1.23 -0.40 5.99
CA LEU A 76 0.71 -0.86 4.70
C LEU A 76 0.39 0.33 3.80
N ILE A 77 0.99 0.34 2.62
CA ILE A 77 0.80 1.41 1.65
C ILE A 77 0.32 0.78 0.34
N THR A 78 -0.94 1.01 -0.01
CA THR A 78 -1.51 0.58 -1.29
C THR A 78 -1.74 1.79 -2.18
N SER A 79 -1.86 1.56 -3.48
CA SER A 79 -2.47 2.53 -4.37
C SER A 79 -3.94 2.16 -4.56
N THR A 80 -4.78 3.16 -4.81
CA THR A 80 -6.20 2.94 -5.06
C THR A 80 -6.42 2.59 -6.53
N TRP A 81 -7.01 1.41 -6.77
CA TRP A 81 -7.38 0.95 -8.11
C TRP A 81 -8.90 0.83 -8.17
N TRP A 82 -9.53 1.75 -8.90
CA TRP A 82 -11.00 1.77 -9.05
C TRP A 82 -11.71 1.53 -7.72
N TYR A 83 -11.51 2.49 -6.80
CA TYR A 83 -12.22 2.61 -5.54
C TYR A 83 -11.84 1.58 -4.47
N GLY A 84 -10.81 0.76 -4.71
CA GLY A 84 -10.40 -0.28 -3.76
C GLY A 84 -8.90 -0.48 -3.69
N ILE A 85 -8.49 -1.41 -2.84
CA ILE A 85 -7.09 -1.82 -2.71
C ILE A 85 -6.64 -2.48 -4.02
N ASN A 86 -5.41 -2.18 -4.48
CA ASN A 86 -4.88 -2.79 -5.71
C ASN A 86 -4.77 -4.32 -5.57
N PRO A 87 -4.75 -5.05 -6.69
CA PRO A 87 -4.76 -6.52 -6.65
C PRO A 87 -3.53 -7.16 -6.03
N VAL A 88 -2.38 -6.49 -6.04
CA VAL A 88 -1.15 -7.00 -5.44
C VAL A 88 -1.26 -6.98 -3.91
N MET A 89 -1.68 -5.87 -3.33
CA MET A 89 -1.89 -5.75 -1.89
C MET A 89 -3.03 -6.65 -1.44
N THR A 90 -4.10 -6.75 -2.21
CA THR A 90 -5.22 -7.65 -1.91
C THR A 90 -4.74 -9.10 -1.76
N ARG A 91 -3.90 -9.57 -2.70
CA ARG A 91 -3.35 -10.93 -2.63
C ARG A 91 -2.47 -11.11 -1.40
N PHE A 92 -1.61 -10.14 -1.11
CA PHE A 92 -0.74 -10.20 0.07
C PHE A 92 -1.56 -10.37 1.34
N LEU A 93 -2.61 -9.56 1.52
CA LEU A 93 -3.43 -9.59 2.73
C LEU A 93 -4.26 -10.87 2.86
N LYS A 94 -4.60 -11.52 1.74
CA LYS A 94 -5.29 -12.80 1.76
C LYS A 94 -4.34 -13.98 2.04
N GLU A 95 -3.10 -13.87 1.62
CA GLU A 95 -2.14 -14.98 1.68
C GLU A 95 -1.32 -15.01 2.96
N TYR A 96 -1.05 -13.86 3.55
CA TYR A 96 -0.17 -13.74 4.72
C TYR A 96 -0.95 -13.26 5.95
N ASP A 97 -0.61 -13.85 7.10
CA ASP A 97 -1.28 -13.57 8.38
C ASP A 97 -0.57 -12.44 9.13
N LEU A 98 -1.29 -11.37 9.39
CA LEU A 98 -0.80 -10.23 10.17
C LEU A 98 -1.55 -10.11 11.52
N SER A 99 -2.17 -11.18 11.99
CA SER A 99 -2.93 -11.18 13.25
C SER A 99 -2.06 -10.76 14.43
N GLY A 100 -2.65 -9.98 15.32
CA GLY A 100 -2.00 -9.52 16.55
C GLY A 100 -0.99 -8.39 16.36
N LYS A 101 -0.72 -7.97 15.15
CA LYS A 101 0.23 -6.89 14.88
C LYS A 101 -0.44 -5.52 14.97
N GLU A 102 0.35 -4.51 15.35
CA GLU A 102 -0.09 -3.11 15.27
C GLU A 102 0.15 -2.61 13.85
N ILE A 103 -0.88 -2.09 13.22
CA ILE A 103 -0.83 -1.72 11.80
C ILE A 103 -1.36 -0.30 11.61
N ILE A 104 -0.65 0.49 10.79
CA ILE A 104 -1.21 1.71 10.22
C ILE A 104 -1.35 1.49 8.71
N VAL A 105 -2.42 2.02 8.17
CA VAL A 105 -2.76 1.81 6.76
C VAL A 105 -2.93 3.13 6.03
N THR A 106 -2.60 3.14 4.76
CA THR A 106 -2.89 4.27 3.90
C THR A 106 -3.17 3.79 2.48
N ALA A 107 -3.77 4.67 1.71
CA ALA A 107 -3.94 4.47 0.27
C ALA A 107 -3.56 5.77 -0.44
N THR A 108 -2.71 5.66 -1.45
CA THR A 108 -2.41 6.81 -2.32
C THR A 108 -3.48 6.89 -3.41
N ASN A 109 -3.90 8.09 -3.73
CA ASN A 109 -4.95 8.32 -4.74
C ASN A 109 -4.81 9.73 -5.32
N ALA A 110 -5.58 9.99 -6.38
CA ALA A 110 -5.59 11.29 -7.06
C ALA A 110 -6.87 12.08 -6.79
N GLY A 111 -7.54 11.82 -5.67
CA GLY A 111 -8.71 12.58 -5.24
C GLY A 111 -9.86 11.76 -4.68
N TRP A 112 -9.83 10.44 -4.82
CA TRP A 112 -10.88 9.60 -4.24
C TRP A 112 -10.32 8.25 -3.82
N ILE A 113 -10.44 7.96 -2.52
CA ILE A 113 -9.90 6.75 -1.91
C ILE A 113 -10.86 5.54 -2.04
N GLY A 114 -12.13 5.78 -2.38
CA GLY A 114 -13.12 4.71 -2.48
C GLY A 114 -13.30 3.98 -1.16
N HIS A 115 -13.31 2.65 -1.22
CA HIS A 115 -13.53 1.78 -0.05
C HIS A 115 -12.24 1.11 0.46
N CYS A 116 -11.07 1.71 0.19
CA CYS A 116 -9.79 1.11 0.60
C CYS A 116 -9.72 0.81 2.09
N PHE A 117 -10.17 1.71 2.95
CA PHE A 117 -10.11 1.48 4.41
C PHE A 117 -11.08 0.39 4.85
N LYS A 118 -12.23 0.30 4.22
CA LYS A 118 -13.16 -0.80 4.46
C LYS A 118 -12.54 -2.14 4.05
N ASP A 119 -11.88 -2.16 2.89
CA ASP A 119 -11.19 -3.35 2.39
C ASP A 119 -10.10 -3.81 3.36
N TYR A 120 -9.30 -2.88 3.88
CA TYR A 120 -8.29 -3.21 4.89
C TYR A 120 -8.91 -3.87 6.12
N LYS A 121 -9.99 -3.33 6.63
CA LYS A 121 -10.67 -3.87 7.82
C LYS A 121 -11.20 -5.28 7.57
N GLU A 122 -11.75 -5.52 6.40
CA GLU A 122 -12.27 -6.84 6.03
C GLU A 122 -11.15 -7.88 5.87
N LEU A 123 -9.99 -7.46 5.35
CA LEU A 123 -8.84 -8.34 5.12
C LEU A 123 -7.96 -8.49 6.36
N LEU A 124 -8.14 -7.66 7.38
CA LEU A 124 -7.32 -7.65 8.61
C LEU A 124 -8.20 -7.75 9.86
N PRO A 125 -9.06 -8.78 9.97
CA PRO A 125 -10.04 -8.83 11.06
C PRO A 125 -9.42 -9.02 12.45
N ASN A 126 -8.21 -9.59 12.53
CA ASN A 126 -7.55 -9.90 13.79
C ASN A 126 -6.31 -9.04 14.05
N SER A 127 -6.14 -7.97 13.30
CA SER A 127 -5.04 -7.03 13.47
C SER A 127 -5.54 -5.78 14.19
N ASN A 128 -4.61 -5.06 14.80
CA ASN A 128 -4.92 -3.80 15.50
C ASN A 128 -4.56 -2.63 14.59
N ILE A 129 -5.55 -2.09 13.88
CA ILE A 129 -5.36 -0.93 13.00
C ILE A 129 -5.38 0.33 13.84
N LYS A 130 -4.20 0.95 14.01
CA LYS A 130 -4.00 2.12 14.86
C LYS A 130 -4.19 3.45 14.14
N GLY A 131 -4.14 3.45 12.83
CA GLY A 131 -4.29 4.69 12.07
C GLY A 131 -4.55 4.47 10.61
N GLU A 132 -5.35 5.38 10.05
CA GLU A 132 -5.70 5.39 8.63
C GLU A 132 -5.40 6.78 8.09
N LEU A 133 -4.79 6.88 6.92
CA LEU A 133 -4.53 8.17 6.29
C LEU A 133 -4.77 8.09 4.79
N ASP A 134 -5.59 9.01 4.30
CA ASP A 134 -5.83 9.22 2.88
C ASP A 134 -4.71 10.13 2.34
N ILE A 135 -3.85 9.61 1.47
CA ILE A 135 -2.75 10.38 0.89
C ILE A 135 -3.06 10.71 -0.57
N VAL A 136 -3.22 11.99 -0.83
CA VAL A 136 -3.66 12.49 -2.15
C VAL A 136 -2.47 13.06 -2.92
N PHE A 137 -2.38 12.66 -4.17
CA PHE A 137 -1.46 13.22 -5.17
C PHE A 137 -2.29 13.95 -6.24
N SER A 138 -1.66 14.84 -6.98
CA SER A 138 -2.35 15.60 -8.04
C SER A 138 -2.68 14.75 -9.27
N SER A 139 -2.04 13.59 -9.43
CA SER A 139 -2.25 12.71 -10.57
C SER A 139 -1.89 11.28 -10.19
N ASP A 140 -2.50 10.30 -10.86
CA ASP A 140 -2.13 8.90 -10.78
C ASP A 140 -0.94 8.57 -11.68
N ARG A 141 -0.55 9.49 -12.56
CA ARG A 141 0.56 9.30 -13.49
C ARG A 141 1.85 9.85 -12.88
N GLU A 142 2.95 9.19 -13.14
CA GLU A 142 4.26 9.59 -12.61
C GLU A 142 4.63 11.01 -13.07
N GLU A 143 4.31 11.36 -14.30
CA GLU A 143 4.54 12.69 -14.83
C GLU A 143 3.57 13.72 -14.24
N LYS A 144 4.07 14.84 -13.76
CA LYS A 144 3.29 15.97 -13.26
C LYS A 144 2.46 15.68 -12.00
N ASN A 145 2.84 14.67 -11.21
CA ASN A 145 2.13 14.47 -9.96
C ASN A 145 2.86 15.16 -8.80
N ASN A 146 2.10 15.75 -7.90
CA ASN A 146 2.60 16.39 -6.69
C ASN A 146 1.82 15.84 -5.50
N LEU A 147 2.52 15.68 -4.39
CA LEU A 147 1.89 15.30 -3.13
C LEU A 147 1.04 16.48 -2.63
N LEU A 148 -0.26 16.26 -2.45
CA LEU A 148 -1.20 17.27 -1.97
C LEU A 148 -1.47 17.16 -0.47
N THR A 149 -1.42 15.95 0.09
CA THR A 149 -1.55 15.74 1.53
C THR A 149 -0.33 16.34 2.24
N SER A 150 -0.54 17.09 3.32
CA SER A 150 0.55 17.75 4.02
C SER A 150 1.50 16.73 4.65
N THR A 151 2.80 17.05 4.66
CA THR A 151 3.79 16.21 5.32
C THR A 151 3.55 16.10 6.81
N HIS A 152 2.96 17.14 7.42
CA HIS A 152 2.59 17.12 8.83
C HIS A 152 1.58 16.00 9.13
N LYS A 153 0.55 15.83 8.29
CA LYS A 153 -0.42 14.75 8.45
C LYS A 153 0.23 13.38 8.32
N ILE A 154 1.15 13.25 7.38
CA ILE A 154 1.89 11.99 7.18
C ILE A 154 2.73 11.69 8.41
N ASP A 155 3.44 12.68 8.94
CA ASP A 155 4.27 12.51 10.13
C ASP A 155 3.42 12.13 11.35
N GLU A 156 2.27 12.75 11.54
CA GLU A 156 1.36 12.41 12.64
C GLU A 156 0.81 10.99 12.52
N TRP A 157 0.52 10.54 11.30
CA TRP A 157 0.10 9.18 11.02
C TRP A 157 1.21 8.18 11.38
N LEU A 158 2.45 8.46 10.97
CA LEU A 158 3.59 7.58 11.26
C LEU A 158 3.86 7.46 12.76
N LYS A 159 3.64 8.53 13.54
CA LYS A 159 3.83 8.51 15.00
C LYS A 159 2.92 7.54 15.73
N LYS A 160 1.85 7.10 15.11
CA LYS A 160 0.91 6.15 15.74
C LYS A 160 1.53 4.77 15.95
N LEU A 161 2.67 4.48 15.32
CA LEU A 161 3.44 3.26 15.55
C LEU A 161 4.65 3.45 16.46
N SER A 162 5.03 4.66 16.77
CA SER A 162 6.20 4.92 17.61
C SER A 162 5.90 4.80 19.09
#